data_45847620c8824308cecf93cb9743b69f
#
_entry.id   45847620c8824308cecf93cb9743b69f
#
_cell.length_a   1.000
_cell.length_b   1.000
_cell.length_c   1.000
_cell.angle_alpha   90.00
_cell.angle_beta   90.00
_cell.angle_gamma   90.00
#
_symmetry.space_group_name_H-M   'P 1'
#
loop_
_entity.id
_entity.type
_entity.pdbx_description
1 polymer ?
#
loop_
_entity_poly.entity_id
_entity_poly.type
_entity_poly.pdbx_seq_one_letter_code
_entity_poly.pdbx_strand_id
1 'polypeptide(L)'
;MKFDLRQLQAFVTLAETANYREAASRLFITQPALTKQIQGLEQTLGCTLFKRGRHGAELTALGAQLLTQASALVKHGREFERHALAVASGVAGRLKIGFGLSSFALAPALVARFKQQVTDVMVHLQDMPSAIQQEQLLSGQLQLGFMRRPETPLLQEHRLLTDRLVLAVPTRMTQPDPSSFDVQQALTSQPLLQMVGYRCPGLTRQIAGFLGANRLTGMVQEAEDIQTLVALVAAGIGNAILPHSVSFIAGPDVTLYPLFGPCSEWEISLVWNPAFADPIRDRFVQLVLDPHPAPHPATIDR
;
A
#
# COMPACT_ATOMS: atom_id res chain seq x y z
N MET A 1 11.37 5.51 34.69
CA MET A 1 10.14 5.65 35.49
C MET A 1 10.32 4.88 36.75
N LYS A 2 9.92 5.40 37.94
CA LYS A 2 10.15 4.75 39.24
C LYS A 2 9.02 3.79 39.65
N PHE A 3 7.87 3.77 38.97
CA PHE A 3 6.74 2.86 39.12
C PHE A 3 6.38 2.20 37.82
N ASP A 4 5.71 1.05 37.85
CA ASP A 4 5.26 0.32 36.66
C ASP A 4 3.74 0.37 36.46
N LEU A 5 3.28 -0.07 35.28
CA LEU A 5 1.86 -0.04 34.91
C LEU A 5 1.03 -1.02 35.77
N ARG A 6 1.63 -2.12 36.27
CA ARG A 6 0.95 -3.08 37.13
C ARG A 6 0.58 -2.47 38.49
N GLN A 7 1.45 -1.64 39.04
CA GLN A 7 1.19 -0.91 40.29
C GLN A 7 0.05 0.11 40.09
N LEU A 8 0.02 0.83 38.93
CA LEU A 8 -1.11 1.73 38.61
C LEU A 8 -2.41 0.96 38.40
N GLN A 9 -2.35 -0.20 37.76
CA GLN A 9 -3.52 -1.05 37.56
C GLN A 9 -4.05 -1.59 38.90
N ALA A 10 -3.16 -1.99 39.80
CA ALA A 10 -3.52 -2.36 41.18
C ALA A 10 -4.23 -1.23 41.93
N PHE A 11 -3.68 -0.02 41.83
CA PHE A 11 -4.25 1.16 42.45
C PHE A 11 -5.68 1.48 41.90
N VAL A 12 -5.85 1.53 40.59
CA VAL A 12 -7.13 1.78 39.96
C VAL A 12 -8.16 0.71 40.30
N THR A 13 -7.80 -0.57 40.18
CA THR A 13 -8.70 -1.68 40.50
C THR A 13 -9.11 -1.72 41.95
N LEU A 14 -8.19 -1.45 42.90
CA LEU A 14 -8.53 -1.34 44.33
C LEU A 14 -9.43 -0.13 44.62
N ALA A 15 -9.24 0.99 43.93
CA ALA A 15 -10.12 2.15 44.06
C ALA A 15 -11.56 1.86 43.59
N GLU A 16 -11.69 1.09 42.50
CA GLU A 16 -13.01 0.69 41.94
C GLU A 16 -13.76 -0.32 42.84
N THR A 17 -13.02 -1.25 43.44
CA THR A 17 -13.64 -2.34 44.22
C THR A 17 -13.78 -2.02 45.69
N ALA A 18 -12.99 -1.06 46.21
CA ALA A 18 -12.83 -0.76 47.63
C ALA A 18 -12.48 -2.01 48.53
N ASN A 19 -12.16 -3.13 47.92
CA ASN A 19 -11.96 -4.41 48.57
C ASN A 19 -10.71 -5.12 48.02
N TYR A 20 -9.70 -5.35 48.88
CA TYR A 20 -8.45 -6.00 48.50
C TYR A 20 -8.63 -7.43 47.95
N ARG A 21 -9.56 -8.21 48.49
CA ARG A 21 -9.81 -9.58 48.03
C ARG A 21 -10.44 -9.60 46.64
N GLU A 22 -11.41 -8.72 46.40
CA GLU A 22 -12.07 -8.57 45.10
C GLU A 22 -11.12 -8.00 44.05
N ALA A 23 -10.35 -6.95 44.39
CA ALA A 23 -9.34 -6.38 43.51
C ALA A 23 -8.28 -7.40 43.08
N ALA A 24 -7.77 -8.21 44.06
CA ALA A 24 -6.82 -9.26 43.78
C ALA A 24 -7.39 -10.34 42.85
N SER A 25 -8.67 -10.74 43.05
CA SER A 25 -9.37 -11.68 42.19
C SER A 25 -9.51 -11.12 40.75
N ARG A 26 -9.93 -9.85 40.60
CA ARG A 26 -10.03 -9.20 39.26
C ARG A 26 -8.72 -9.09 38.50
N LEU A 27 -7.61 -8.99 39.26
CA LEU A 27 -6.27 -8.90 38.69
C LEU A 27 -5.58 -10.27 38.55
N PHE A 28 -6.24 -11.37 38.93
CA PHE A 28 -5.70 -12.73 38.89
C PHE A 28 -4.40 -12.87 39.69
N ILE A 29 -4.31 -12.18 40.83
CA ILE A 29 -3.16 -12.23 41.77
C ILE A 29 -3.64 -12.55 43.18
N THR A 30 -2.68 -12.88 44.08
CA THR A 30 -2.99 -13.05 45.49
C THR A 30 -3.16 -11.70 46.20
N GLN A 31 -3.95 -11.68 47.30
CA GLN A 31 -4.14 -10.44 48.08
C GLN A 31 -2.81 -9.90 48.67
N PRO A 32 -1.84 -10.73 49.18
CA PRO A 32 -0.52 -10.23 49.56
C PRO A 32 0.26 -9.58 48.43
N ALA A 33 0.16 -10.12 47.17
CA ALA A 33 0.81 -9.55 46.02
C ALA A 33 0.20 -8.16 45.66
N LEU A 34 -1.12 -8.04 45.72
CA LEU A 34 -1.80 -6.74 45.53
C LEU A 34 -1.33 -5.73 46.59
N THR A 35 -1.32 -6.12 47.85
CA THR A 35 -0.86 -5.26 48.95
C THR A 35 0.58 -4.78 48.73
N LYS A 36 1.47 -5.66 48.29
CA LYS A 36 2.86 -5.30 47.95
C LYS A 36 2.94 -4.30 46.78
N GLN A 37 2.10 -4.46 45.75
CA GLN A 37 2.05 -3.51 44.63
C GLN A 37 1.59 -2.11 45.08
N ILE A 38 0.54 -2.02 45.90
CA ILE A 38 0.03 -0.75 46.42
C ILE A 38 1.09 -0.09 47.30
N GLN A 39 1.69 -0.84 48.27
CA GLN A 39 2.73 -0.31 49.13
C GLN A 39 3.97 0.17 48.36
N GLY A 40 4.38 -0.57 47.30
CA GLY A 40 5.47 -0.16 46.42
C GLY A 40 5.17 1.15 45.67
N LEU A 41 3.93 1.33 45.20
CA LEU A 41 3.51 2.57 44.58
C LEU A 41 3.52 3.73 45.59
N GLU A 42 2.93 3.56 46.77
CA GLU A 42 2.89 4.56 47.84
C GLU A 42 4.30 4.96 48.29
N GLN A 43 5.21 3.99 48.46
CA GLN A 43 6.60 4.24 48.78
C GLN A 43 7.31 5.05 47.66
N THR A 44 7.06 4.72 46.41
CA THR A 44 7.65 5.43 45.27
C THR A 44 7.15 6.86 45.13
N LEU A 45 5.88 7.08 45.46
CA LEU A 45 5.25 8.41 45.41
C LEU A 45 5.47 9.22 46.69
N GLY A 46 5.91 8.56 47.80
CA GLY A 46 6.12 9.20 49.09
C GLY A 46 4.82 9.60 49.80
N CYS A 47 3.69 8.97 49.44
CA CYS A 47 2.39 9.29 50.02
C CYS A 47 1.50 8.05 50.13
N THR A 48 0.55 8.04 51.06
CA THR A 48 -0.49 7.01 51.16
C THR A 48 -1.67 7.31 50.23
N LEU A 49 -2.08 6.30 49.47
CA LEU A 49 -3.20 6.39 48.53
C LEU A 49 -4.51 5.86 49.13
N PHE A 50 -4.36 4.88 50.07
CA PHE A 50 -5.50 4.27 50.75
C PHE A 50 -5.36 4.36 52.27
N LYS A 51 -6.50 4.50 52.97
CA LYS A 51 -6.65 4.33 54.41
C LYS A 51 -7.57 3.13 54.67
N ARG A 52 -7.41 2.52 55.83
CA ARG A 52 -8.34 1.47 56.29
C ARG A 52 -9.67 2.10 56.69
N GLY A 53 -10.73 1.73 55.96
CA GLY A 53 -12.10 2.15 56.26
C GLY A 53 -12.90 1.02 56.95
N ARG A 54 -14.09 1.33 57.45
CA ARG A 54 -15.01 0.38 58.09
C ARG A 54 -15.44 -0.74 57.12
N HIS A 55 -15.42 -0.48 55.83
CA HIS A 55 -15.89 -1.40 54.77
C HIS A 55 -14.78 -1.86 53.80
N GLY A 56 -13.51 -1.56 54.10
CA GLY A 56 -12.39 -1.97 53.23
C GLY A 56 -11.37 -0.86 52.96
N ALA A 57 -10.94 -0.71 51.72
CA ALA A 57 -9.96 0.32 51.32
C ALA A 57 -10.70 1.60 50.90
N GLU A 58 -10.40 2.71 51.56
CA GLU A 58 -10.90 4.04 51.22
C GLU A 58 -9.78 4.91 50.65
N LEU A 59 -10.01 5.63 49.56
CA LEU A 59 -9.03 6.58 49.05
C LEU A 59 -8.72 7.70 50.07
N THR A 60 -7.45 8.07 50.10
CA THR A 60 -7.06 9.35 50.73
C THR A 60 -7.39 10.51 49.78
N ALA A 61 -7.33 11.77 50.27
CA ALA A 61 -7.47 12.94 49.41
C ALA A 61 -6.46 12.97 48.26
N LEU A 62 -5.21 12.53 48.50
CA LEU A 62 -4.16 12.39 47.48
C LEU A 62 -4.48 11.26 46.54
N GLY A 63 -4.96 10.11 47.02
CA GLY A 63 -5.39 8.99 46.20
C GLY A 63 -6.53 9.41 45.23
N ALA A 64 -7.54 10.16 45.73
CA ALA A 64 -8.63 10.64 44.91
C ALA A 64 -8.15 11.61 43.80
N GLN A 65 -7.20 12.49 44.09
CA GLN A 65 -6.62 13.40 43.10
C GLN A 65 -5.84 12.68 42.01
N LEU A 66 -5.11 11.60 42.37
CA LEU A 66 -4.27 10.86 41.45
C LEU A 66 -5.06 9.83 40.62
N LEU A 67 -6.25 9.41 41.07
CA LEU A 67 -7.02 8.34 40.44
C LEU A 67 -7.35 8.61 38.96
N THR A 68 -7.76 9.83 38.65
CA THR A 68 -8.14 10.21 37.27
C THR A 68 -6.96 10.05 36.31
N GLN A 69 -5.78 10.51 36.70
CA GLN A 69 -4.58 10.40 35.87
C GLN A 69 -4.06 8.96 35.80
N ALA A 70 -4.11 8.21 36.91
CA ALA A 70 -3.75 6.80 36.93
C ALA A 70 -4.66 5.97 36.02
N SER A 71 -5.95 6.20 36.06
CA SER A 71 -6.95 5.54 35.21
C SER A 71 -6.70 5.83 33.71
N ALA A 72 -6.35 7.06 33.35
CA ALA A 72 -5.99 7.43 32.00
C ALA A 72 -4.74 6.70 31.51
N LEU A 73 -3.69 6.60 32.35
CA LEU A 73 -2.46 5.87 32.01
C LEU A 73 -2.71 4.38 31.81
N VAL A 74 -3.51 3.76 32.68
CA VAL A 74 -3.89 2.35 32.55
C VAL A 74 -4.68 2.11 31.27
N LYS A 75 -5.63 2.99 30.95
CA LYS A 75 -6.39 2.93 29.68
C LYS A 75 -5.48 3.05 28.47
N HIS A 76 -4.60 4.03 28.41
CA HIS A 76 -3.63 4.20 27.32
C HIS A 76 -2.68 3.02 27.19
N GLY A 77 -2.24 2.43 28.33
CA GLY A 77 -1.43 1.21 28.31
C GLY A 77 -2.12 0.02 27.64
N ARG A 78 -3.40 -0.20 27.94
CA ARG A 78 -4.22 -1.25 27.28
C ARG A 78 -4.47 -0.96 25.80
N GLU A 79 -4.65 0.30 25.43
CA GLU A 79 -4.79 0.73 24.03
C GLU A 79 -3.51 0.48 23.24
N PHE A 80 -2.35 0.80 23.83
CA PHE A 80 -1.05 0.51 23.24
C PHE A 80 -0.84 -1.01 23.05
N GLU A 81 -1.15 -1.83 24.04
CA GLU A 81 -1.03 -3.30 23.95
C GLU A 81 -1.89 -3.86 22.82
N ARG A 82 -3.15 -3.45 22.73
CA ARG A 82 -4.04 -3.84 21.61
C ARG A 82 -3.50 -3.41 20.26
N HIS A 83 -3.02 -2.17 20.16
CA HIS A 83 -2.45 -1.66 18.92
C HIS A 83 -1.17 -2.41 18.54
N ALA A 84 -0.28 -2.69 19.49
CA ALA A 84 0.94 -3.44 19.25
C ALA A 84 0.64 -4.88 18.74
N LEU A 85 -0.34 -5.56 19.34
CA LEU A 85 -0.80 -6.87 18.87
C LEU A 85 -1.42 -6.81 17.48
N ALA A 86 -2.21 -5.76 17.19
CA ALA A 86 -2.79 -5.55 15.86
C ALA A 86 -1.72 -5.30 14.79
N VAL A 87 -0.69 -4.52 15.10
CA VAL A 87 0.46 -4.31 14.21
C VAL A 87 1.23 -5.61 14.01
N ALA A 88 1.54 -6.33 15.08
CA ALA A 88 2.25 -7.60 15.03
C ALA A 88 1.51 -8.69 14.24
N SER A 89 0.18 -8.66 14.23
CA SER A 89 -0.66 -9.59 13.46
C SER A 89 -0.98 -9.10 12.05
N GLY A 90 -0.51 -7.91 11.65
CA GLY A 90 -0.72 -7.34 10.32
C GLY A 90 -2.14 -6.87 10.03
N VAL A 91 -2.92 -6.54 11.07
CA VAL A 91 -4.28 -5.98 10.91
C VAL A 91 -4.31 -4.47 11.10
N ALA A 92 -3.23 -3.84 11.57
CA ALA A 92 -3.07 -2.40 11.70
C ALA A 92 -1.66 -1.97 11.27
N GLY A 93 -1.51 -0.74 10.80
CA GLY A 93 -0.23 -0.15 10.41
C GLY A 93 -0.24 0.50 9.04
N ARG A 94 0.89 0.46 8.34
CA ARG A 94 1.05 1.11 7.02
C ARG A 94 1.60 0.12 6.02
N LEU A 95 1.07 0.17 4.78
CA LEU A 95 1.53 -0.58 3.63
C LEU A 95 1.82 0.38 2.49
N LYS A 96 3.06 0.46 2.05
CA LYS A 96 3.47 1.26 0.90
C LYS A 96 3.59 0.37 -0.32
N ILE A 97 2.91 0.73 -1.38
CA ILE A 97 2.81 -0.03 -2.61
C ILE A 97 3.23 0.87 -3.77
N GLY A 98 4.21 0.43 -4.56
CA GLY A 98 4.54 1.02 -5.84
C GLY A 98 3.70 0.41 -6.96
N PHE A 99 3.32 1.22 -7.94
CA PHE A 99 2.64 0.73 -9.13
C PHE A 99 3.03 1.59 -10.34
N GLY A 100 2.66 1.15 -11.53
CA GLY A 100 2.80 1.92 -12.76
C GLY A 100 1.56 1.75 -13.62
N LEU A 101 1.52 2.40 -14.78
CA LEU A 101 0.35 2.46 -15.65
C LEU A 101 -0.18 1.06 -16.00
N SER A 102 0.69 0.08 -16.27
CA SER A 102 0.28 -1.29 -16.61
C SER A 102 -0.55 -1.98 -15.52
N SER A 103 -0.50 -1.51 -14.29
CA SER A 103 -1.30 -2.01 -13.16
C SER A 103 -2.32 -0.98 -12.65
N PHE A 104 -2.58 0.09 -13.41
CA PHE A 104 -3.43 1.21 -13.01
C PHE A 104 -4.86 0.80 -12.58
N ALA A 105 -5.46 -0.17 -13.25
CA ALA A 105 -6.76 -0.69 -12.85
C ALA A 105 -6.66 -1.77 -11.76
N LEU A 106 -5.64 -2.65 -11.85
CA LEU A 106 -5.52 -3.82 -10.98
C LEU A 106 -5.07 -3.46 -9.57
N ALA A 107 -4.04 -2.61 -9.42
CA ALA A 107 -3.49 -2.28 -8.11
C ALA A 107 -4.52 -1.61 -7.17
N PRO A 108 -5.28 -0.58 -7.59
CA PRO A 108 -6.35 -0.02 -6.76
C PRO A 108 -7.47 -1.02 -6.45
N ALA A 109 -7.84 -1.90 -7.39
CA ALA A 109 -8.87 -2.93 -7.16
C ALA A 109 -8.44 -3.93 -6.08
N LEU A 110 -7.18 -4.38 -6.11
CA LEU A 110 -6.63 -5.25 -5.07
C LEU A 110 -6.51 -4.54 -3.72
N VAL A 111 -6.13 -3.26 -3.71
CA VAL A 111 -6.13 -2.45 -2.48
C VAL A 111 -7.55 -2.31 -1.92
N ALA A 112 -8.55 -2.07 -2.75
CA ALA A 112 -9.95 -1.99 -2.31
C ALA A 112 -10.41 -3.31 -1.68
N ARG A 113 -10.11 -4.46 -2.30
CA ARG A 113 -10.39 -5.79 -1.77
C ARG A 113 -9.67 -6.03 -0.43
N PHE A 114 -8.40 -5.64 -0.32
CA PHE A 114 -7.63 -5.74 0.91
C PHE A 114 -8.23 -4.91 2.04
N LYS A 115 -8.64 -3.67 1.76
CA LYS A 115 -9.28 -2.77 2.73
C LYS A 115 -10.63 -3.27 3.25
N GLN A 116 -11.35 -4.13 2.51
CA GLN A 116 -12.56 -4.79 3.00
C GLN A 116 -12.25 -5.83 4.10
N GLN A 117 -11.07 -6.44 4.07
CA GLN A 117 -10.64 -7.44 5.06
C GLN A 117 -9.87 -6.83 6.24
N VAL A 118 -9.16 -5.71 6.01
CA VAL A 118 -8.27 -5.09 6.99
C VAL A 118 -8.49 -3.57 6.99
N THR A 119 -9.31 -3.08 7.92
CA THR A 119 -9.74 -1.68 7.98
C THR A 119 -8.69 -0.72 8.52
N ASP A 120 -7.86 -1.19 9.48
CA ASP A 120 -6.93 -0.35 10.26
C ASP A 120 -5.53 -0.24 9.65
N VAL A 121 -5.37 -0.69 8.39
CA VAL A 121 -4.14 -0.50 7.61
C VAL A 121 -4.27 0.74 6.72
N MET A 122 -3.34 1.67 6.85
CA MET A 122 -3.18 2.78 5.92
C MET A 122 -2.38 2.30 4.70
N VAL A 123 -3.02 2.26 3.53
CA VAL A 123 -2.34 1.93 2.27
C VAL A 123 -1.90 3.22 1.57
N HIS A 124 -0.61 3.32 1.27
CA HIS A 124 -0.04 4.38 0.44
C HIS A 124 0.34 3.80 -0.92
N LEU A 125 -0.43 4.14 -1.94
CA LEU A 125 -0.23 3.71 -3.31
C LEU A 125 0.46 4.84 -4.08
N GLN A 126 1.64 4.56 -4.68
CA GLN A 126 2.46 5.57 -5.33
C GLN A 126 2.85 5.13 -6.75
N ASP A 127 2.56 5.99 -7.73
CA ASP A 127 3.01 5.79 -9.10
C ASP A 127 4.52 6.03 -9.21
N MET A 128 5.25 5.03 -9.74
CA MET A 128 6.69 5.11 -9.96
C MET A 128 7.18 4.06 -10.96
N PRO A 129 8.28 4.34 -11.69
CA PRO A 129 8.90 3.39 -12.60
C PRO A 129 9.40 2.12 -11.91
N SER A 130 9.38 0.99 -12.62
CA SER A 130 9.82 -0.32 -12.08
C SER A 130 11.24 -0.31 -11.50
N ALA A 131 12.17 0.47 -12.06
CA ALA A 131 13.53 0.60 -11.53
C ALA A 131 13.55 1.21 -10.13
N ILE A 132 12.75 2.25 -9.90
CA ILE A 132 12.62 2.90 -8.58
C ILE A 132 11.90 1.96 -7.59
N GLN A 133 10.87 1.24 -8.06
CA GLN A 133 10.22 0.22 -7.22
C GLN A 133 11.22 -0.85 -6.77
N GLN A 134 12.06 -1.36 -7.67
CA GLN A 134 13.07 -2.36 -7.33
C GLN A 134 14.07 -1.85 -6.28
N GLU A 135 14.59 -0.62 -6.45
CA GLU A 135 15.51 -0.01 -5.49
C GLU A 135 14.85 0.14 -4.10
N GLN A 136 13.62 0.63 -4.06
CA GLN A 136 12.90 0.84 -2.80
C GLN A 136 12.48 -0.48 -2.13
N LEU A 137 12.18 -1.53 -2.89
CA LEU A 137 11.94 -2.88 -2.36
C LEU A 137 13.22 -3.47 -1.75
N LEU A 138 14.37 -3.31 -2.41
CA LEU A 138 15.65 -3.78 -1.90
C LEU A 138 16.09 -3.05 -0.64
N SER A 139 15.80 -1.76 -0.52
CA SER A 139 16.10 -0.95 0.68
C SER A 139 15.04 -1.05 1.79
N GLY A 140 13.92 -1.73 1.56
CA GLY A 140 12.81 -1.84 2.53
C GLY A 140 11.96 -0.57 2.68
N GLN A 141 12.14 0.42 1.83
CA GLN A 141 11.33 1.64 1.80
C GLN A 141 9.93 1.40 1.22
N LEU A 142 9.81 0.40 0.35
CA LEU A 142 8.57 -0.10 -0.25
C LEU A 142 8.34 -1.54 0.19
N GLN A 143 7.10 -1.91 0.50
CA GLN A 143 6.75 -3.26 0.90
C GLN A 143 6.30 -4.12 -0.28
N LEU A 144 5.59 -3.54 -1.26
CA LEU A 144 5.07 -4.21 -2.45
C LEU A 144 5.27 -3.35 -3.69
N GLY A 145 5.49 -3.99 -4.82
CA GLY A 145 5.56 -3.33 -6.12
C GLY A 145 4.72 -4.07 -7.16
N PHE A 146 3.91 -3.33 -7.93
CA PHE A 146 3.30 -3.80 -9.16
C PHE A 146 4.18 -3.31 -10.31
N MET A 147 5.08 -4.18 -10.78
CA MET A 147 6.15 -3.77 -11.68
C MET A 147 6.48 -4.84 -12.72
N ARG A 148 7.29 -4.50 -13.69
CA ARG A 148 7.91 -5.48 -14.58
C ARG A 148 8.71 -6.48 -13.77
N ARG A 149 8.86 -7.68 -14.29
CA ARG A 149 9.67 -8.72 -13.67
C ARG A 149 11.02 -8.17 -13.18
N PRO A 150 11.38 -8.38 -11.90
CA PRO A 150 12.65 -7.91 -11.37
C PRO A 150 13.84 -8.62 -11.99
N GLU A 151 14.94 -7.91 -12.17
CA GLU A 151 16.19 -8.47 -12.73
C GLU A 151 17.10 -9.11 -11.65
N THR A 152 16.62 -9.21 -10.40
CA THR A 152 17.38 -9.73 -9.26
C THR A 152 16.69 -10.90 -8.58
N PRO A 153 17.44 -11.94 -8.16
CA PRO A 153 16.88 -13.07 -7.43
C PRO A 153 16.57 -12.76 -5.95
N LEU A 154 16.92 -11.58 -5.45
CA LEU A 154 16.69 -11.17 -4.06
C LEU A 154 15.21 -10.84 -3.80
N LEU A 155 14.43 -10.60 -4.84
CA LEU A 155 13.01 -10.29 -4.75
C LEU A 155 12.18 -11.51 -5.17
N GLN A 156 11.08 -11.72 -4.48
CA GLN A 156 10.05 -12.66 -4.88
C GLN A 156 9.01 -11.99 -5.75
N GLU A 157 8.44 -12.76 -6.67
CA GLU A 157 7.43 -12.27 -7.59
C GLU A 157 6.26 -13.26 -7.76
N HIS A 158 5.10 -12.69 -8.09
CA HIS A 158 3.96 -13.43 -8.59
C HIS A 158 3.42 -12.72 -9.83
N ARG A 159 3.40 -13.43 -10.97
CA ARG A 159 2.89 -12.89 -12.24
C ARG A 159 1.40 -12.57 -12.14
N LEU A 160 1.00 -11.37 -12.61
CA LEU A 160 -0.38 -10.89 -12.54
C LEU A 160 -1.02 -10.77 -13.90
N LEU A 161 -0.38 -10.07 -14.83
CA LEU A 161 -0.92 -9.79 -16.16
C LEU A 161 0.20 -9.57 -17.18
N THR A 162 -0.18 -9.60 -18.45
CA THR A 162 0.67 -9.15 -19.56
C THR A 162 0.11 -7.86 -20.11
N ASP A 163 0.96 -6.84 -20.27
CA ASP A 163 0.65 -5.62 -20.99
C ASP A 163 1.35 -5.63 -22.36
N ARG A 164 0.90 -4.79 -23.29
CA ARG A 164 1.43 -4.75 -24.65
C ARG A 164 1.54 -3.33 -25.18
N LEU A 165 2.32 -3.14 -26.24
CA LEU A 165 2.37 -1.90 -26.97
C LEU A 165 1.13 -1.73 -27.84
N VAL A 166 0.66 -0.48 -27.91
CA VAL A 166 -0.36 -0.02 -28.84
C VAL A 166 0.14 1.25 -29.52
N LEU A 167 -0.35 1.51 -30.75
CA LEU A 167 -0.24 2.80 -31.41
C LEU A 167 -1.48 3.62 -31.05
N ALA A 168 -1.28 4.71 -30.35
CA ALA A 168 -2.31 5.70 -30.07
C ALA A 168 -2.34 6.74 -31.21
N VAL A 169 -3.51 6.92 -31.82
CA VAL A 169 -3.73 7.86 -32.93
C VAL A 169 -4.95 8.74 -32.65
N PRO A 170 -5.03 9.96 -33.19
CA PRO A 170 -6.24 10.78 -33.09
C PRO A 170 -7.42 10.09 -33.75
N THR A 171 -8.55 9.92 -33.07
CA THR A 171 -9.75 9.24 -33.61
C THR A 171 -10.23 9.86 -34.93
N ARG A 172 -10.14 11.18 -35.07
CA ARG A 172 -10.50 11.90 -36.32
C ARG A 172 -9.65 11.53 -37.54
N MET A 173 -8.49 10.87 -37.31
CA MET A 173 -7.59 10.42 -38.40
C MET A 173 -7.75 8.93 -38.70
N THR A 174 -8.65 8.25 -38.00
CA THR A 174 -8.91 6.83 -38.22
C THR A 174 -9.91 6.64 -39.36
N GLN A 175 -9.76 5.55 -40.10
CA GLN A 175 -10.75 5.15 -41.07
C GLN A 175 -11.93 4.46 -40.38
N PRO A 176 -13.15 4.49 -40.98
CA PRO A 176 -14.34 3.86 -40.40
C PRO A 176 -14.21 2.36 -40.17
N ASP A 177 -13.35 1.68 -40.94
CA ASP A 177 -13.07 0.26 -40.81
C ASP A 177 -11.70 0.05 -40.11
N PRO A 178 -11.67 -0.40 -38.84
CA PRO A 178 -10.43 -0.67 -38.10
C PRO A 178 -9.54 -1.71 -38.78
N SER A 179 -10.09 -2.64 -39.56
CA SER A 179 -9.33 -3.68 -40.27
C SER A 179 -8.52 -3.14 -41.46
N SER A 180 -8.87 -1.98 -41.97
CA SER A 180 -8.16 -1.33 -43.08
C SER A 180 -7.04 -0.38 -42.60
N PHE A 181 -6.82 -0.22 -41.30
CA PHE A 181 -5.83 0.72 -40.76
C PHE A 181 -4.40 0.18 -40.90
N ASP A 182 -3.60 0.86 -41.71
CA ASP A 182 -2.20 0.55 -41.91
C ASP A 182 -1.33 1.16 -40.80
N VAL A 183 -0.98 0.34 -39.79
CA VAL A 183 -0.13 0.74 -38.67
C VAL A 183 1.25 1.21 -39.13
N GLN A 184 1.83 0.59 -40.17
CA GLN A 184 3.15 0.98 -40.69
C GLN A 184 3.09 2.35 -41.36
N GLN A 185 2.06 2.61 -42.12
CA GLN A 185 1.84 3.92 -42.72
C GLN A 185 1.63 4.97 -41.61
N ALA A 186 0.85 4.67 -40.58
CA ALA A 186 0.58 5.59 -39.47
C ALA A 186 1.83 5.93 -38.66
N LEU A 187 2.76 4.96 -38.46
CA LEU A 187 4.04 5.18 -37.79
C LEU A 187 4.97 6.14 -38.56
N THR A 188 4.80 6.25 -39.89
CA THR A 188 5.71 7.05 -40.71
C THR A 188 5.08 8.36 -41.21
N SER A 189 3.74 8.47 -41.19
CA SER A 189 2.99 9.62 -41.76
C SER A 189 2.84 10.80 -40.80
N GLN A 190 3.03 10.58 -39.50
CA GLN A 190 2.84 11.59 -38.45
C GLN A 190 4.06 11.66 -37.52
N PRO A 191 4.31 12.81 -36.86
CA PRO A 191 5.32 12.88 -35.81
C PRO A 191 5.06 11.86 -34.73
N LEU A 192 6.13 11.18 -34.26
CA LEU A 192 6.03 10.29 -33.11
C LEU A 192 6.26 11.08 -31.82
N LEU A 193 5.30 11.01 -30.92
CA LEU A 193 5.37 11.59 -29.59
C LEU A 193 5.96 10.54 -28.63
N GLN A 194 6.90 10.92 -27.81
CA GLN A 194 7.59 10.01 -26.88
C GLN A 194 7.64 10.57 -25.46
N MET A 195 7.73 9.68 -24.50
CA MET A 195 8.10 10.08 -23.16
C MET A 195 9.60 10.38 -23.08
N VAL A 196 9.94 11.39 -22.28
CA VAL A 196 11.33 11.66 -21.92
C VAL A 196 11.96 10.40 -21.31
N GLY A 197 13.05 9.91 -21.90
CA GLY A 197 13.58 8.57 -21.65
C GLY A 197 13.94 8.28 -20.18
N TYR A 198 14.37 9.28 -19.42
CA TYR A 198 14.72 9.11 -18.00
C TYR A 198 13.49 8.89 -17.09
N ARG A 199 12.29 9.33 -17.52
CA ARG A 199 11.05 9.17 -16.74
C ARG A 199 10.49 7.75 -16.78
N CYS A 200 10.66 7.06 -17.91
CA CYS A 200 10.16 5.70 -18.08
C CYS A 200 11.12 4.81 -18.88
N PRO A 201 12.33 4.52 -18.36
CA PRO A 201 13.39 3.83 -19.11
C PRO A 201 12.97 2.43 -19.58
N GLY A 202 12.09 1.76 -18.84
CA GLY A 202 11.55 0.45 -19.23
C GLY A 202 10.67 0.52 -20.48
N LEU A 203 9.80 1.52 -20.59
CA LEU A 203 8.96 1.73 -21.78
C LEU A 203 9.81 2.17 -22.97
N THR A 204 10.74 3.09 -22.77
CA THR A 204 11.65 3.56 -23.83
C THR A 204 12.46 2.38 -24.41
N ARG A 205 13.01 1.51 -23.58
CA ARG A 205 13.73 0.30 -24.02
C ARG A 205 12.81 -0.65 -24.78
N GLN A 206 11.57 -0.82 -24.33
CA GLN A 206 10.57 -1.67 -24.96
C GLN A 206 10.23 -1.17 -26.38
N ILE A 207 9.95 0.12 -26.52
CA ILE A 207 9.66 0.78 -27.81
C ILE A 207 10.88 0.67 -28.73
N ALA A 208 12.08 0.94 -28.24
CA ALA A 208 13.29 0.82 -29.03
C ALA A 208 13.54 -0.61 -29.52
N GLY A 209 13.28 -1.62 -28.67
CA GLY A 209 13.36 -3.03 -29.04
C GLY A 209 12.31 -3.41 -30.10
N PHE A 210 11.09 -2.90 -30.00
CA PHE A 210 10.02 -3.12 -30.97
C PHE A 210 10.33 -2.49 -32.33
N LEU A 211 10.79 -1.24 -32.33
CA LEU A 211 11.14 -0.52 -33.57
C LEU A 211 12.42 -1.10 -34.25
N GLY A 212 13.32 -1.70 -33.49
CA GLY A 212 14.57 -2.32 -33.99
C GLY A 212 15.42 -1.34 -34.81
N ALA A 213 15.82 -1.81 -36.02
CA ALA A 213 16.59 -1.00 -36.98
C ALA A 213 15.72 0.07 -37.70
N ASN A 214 14.41 -0.06 -37.67
CA ASN A 214 13.45 0.90 -38.27
C ASN A 214 13.30 2.12 -37.33
N ARG A 215 14.39 2.83 -37.07
CA ARG A 215 14.31 4.10 -36.36
C ARG A 215 13.45 5.05 -37.18
N LEU A 216 12.35 5.48 -36.57
CA LEU A 216 11.49 6.47 -37.19
C LEU A 216 12.33 7.77 -37.35
N THR A 217 12.43 8.23 -38.60
CA THR A 217 13.21 9.44 -38.96
C THR A 217 12.38 10.72 -38.80
N GLY A 218 11.23 10.65 -38.14
CA GLY A 218 10.32 11.75 -37.92
C GLY A 218 10.71 12.67 -36.77
N MET A 219 10.16 13.88 -36.78
CA MET A 219 10.34 14.84 -35.68
C MET A 219 9.70 14.27 -34.42
N VAL A 220 10.51 14.05 -33.38
CA VAL A 220 10.07 13.55 -32.09
C VAL A 220 9.72 14.74 -31.21
N GLN A 221 8.49 14.76 -30.66
CA GLN A 221 8.13 15.63 -29.56
C GLN A 221 8.12 14.82 -28.26
N GLU A 222 8.62 15.40 -27.19
CA GLU A 222 8.75 14.74 -25.90
C GLU A 222 7.75 15.32 -24.90
N ALA A 223 7.23 14.46 -24.02
CA ALA A 223 6.44 14.84 -22.87
C ALA A 223 6.94 14.11 -21.60
N GLU A 224 6.74 14.70 -20.44
CA GLU A 224 7.22 14.16 -19.19
C GLU A 224 6.32 13.06 -18.60
N ASP A 225 5.05 13.00 -19.03
CA ASP A 225 4.07 12.03 -18.53
C ASP A 225 3.15 11.52 -19.65
N ILE A 226 2.50 10.39 -19.39
CA ILE A 226 1.63 9.70 -20.36
C ILE A 226 0.33 10.48 -20.57
N GLN A 227 -0.20 11.17 -19.57
CA GLN A 227 -1.42 11.96 -19.70
C GLN A 227 -1.22 13.09 -20.69
N THR A 228 -0.09 13.77 -20.63
CA THR A 228 0.30 14.81 -21.60
C THR A 228 0.45 14.22 -23.00
N LEU A 229 1.07 13.03 -23.15
CA LEU A 229 1.16 12.35 -24.45
C LEU A 229 -0.23 12.04 -25.03
N VAL A 230 -1.13 11.49 -24.21
CA VAL A 230 -2.52 11.19 -24.62
C VAL A 230 -3.25 12.47 -25.06
N ALA A 231 -3.07 13.58 -24.32
CA ALA A 231 -3.68 14.86 -24.68
C ALA A 231 -3.12 15.41 -26.00
N LEU A 232 -1.81 15.28 -26.26
CA LEU A 232 -1.18 15.69 -27.53
C LEU A 232 -1.68 14.84 -28.71
N VAL A 233 -1.84 13.52 -28.50
CA VAL A 233 -2.45 12.62 -29.51
C VAL A 233 -3.89 13.06 -29.79
N ALA A 234 -4.72 13.25 -28.76
CA ALA A 234 -6.11 13.72 -28.91
C ALA A 234 -6.20 15.04 -29.66
N ALA A 235 -5.27 15.97 -29.41
CA ALA A 235 -5.15 17.23 -30.13
C ALA A 235 -4.68 17.07 -31.58
N GLY A 236 -4.17 15.88 -31.96
CA GLY A 236 -3.71 15.58 -33.33
C GLY A 236 -2.32 16.14 -33.66
N ILE A 237 -1.47 16.31 -32.66
CA ILE A 237 -0.08 16.75 -32.83
C ILE A 237 0.78 15.63 -33.43
N GLY A 238 0.44 14.35 -33.13
CA GLY A 238 1.13 13.19 -33.65
C GLY A 238 0.58 11.89 -33.08
N ASN A 239 1.26 10.80 -33.37
CA ASN A 239 0.95 9.47 -32.87
C ASN A 239 1.88 9.11 -31.71
N ALA A 240 1.51 8.16 -30.84
CA ALA A 240 2.36 7.69 -29.76
C ALA A 240 2.33 6.17 -29.65
N ILE A 241 3.49 5.55 -29.35
CA ILE A 241 3.54 4.14 -28.95
C ILE A 241 3.47 4.11 -27.42
N LEU A 242 2.42 3.47 -26.90
CA LEU A 242 2.08 3.47 -25.47
C LEU A 242 1.74 2.05 -25.00
N PRO A 243 1.72 1.78 -23.68
CA PRO A 243 1.13 0.57 -23.13
C PRO A 243 -0.37 0.50 -23.42
N HIS A 244 -0.93 -0.69 -23.65
CA HIS A 244 -2.38 -0.87 -23.85
C HIS A 244 -3.20 -0.40 -22.62
N SER A 245 -2.62 -0.50 -21.42
CA SER A 245 -3.20 0.04 -20.20
C SER A 245 -3.49 1.55 -20.24
N VAL A 246 -2.98 2.29 -21.23
CA VAL A 246 -3.39 3.69 -21.50
C VAL A 246 -4.90 3.80 -21.78
N SER A 247 -5.55 2.72 -22.22
CA SER A 247 -7.00 2.66 -22.43
C SER A 247 -7.83 3.09 -21.19
N PHE A 248 -7.27 2.97 -19.98
CA PHE A 248 -7.94 3.43 -18.76
C PHE A 248 -7.96 4.95 -18.58
N ILE A 249 -7.12 5.67 -19.32
CA ILE A 249 -7.00 7.14 -19.25
C ILE A 249 -7.23 7.83 -20.60
N ALA A 250 -7.22 7.08 -21.69
CA ALA A 250 -7.50 7.60 -23.02
C ALA A 250 -8.99 7.94 -23.14
N GLY A 251 -9.28 9.16 -23.61
CA GLY A 251 -10.63 9.59 -23.94
C GLY A 251 -11.07 9.11 -25.33
N PRO A 252 -12.31 9.45 -25.75
CA PRO A 252 -12.88 9.04 -27.04
C PRO A 252 -12.14 9.61 -28.26
N ASP A 253 -11.33 10.65 -28.07
CA ASP A 253 -10.56 11.30 -29.15
C ASP A 253 -9.26 10.57 -29.49
N VAL A 254 -8.95 9.45 -28.81
CA VAL A 254 -7.76 8.61 -29.06
C VAL A 254 -8.20 7.19 -29.37
N THR A 255 -7.80 6.69 -30.52
CA THR A 255 -7.99 5.29 -30.92
C THR A 255 -6.68 4.52 -30.74
N LEU A 256 -6.79 3.30 -30.19
CA LEU A 256 -5.64 2.45 -29.86
C LEU A 256 -5.61 1.24 -30.80
N TYR A 257 -4.51 1.07 -31.53
CA TYR A 257 -4.27 -0.10 -32.38
C TYR A 257 -3.19 -0.99 -31.76
N PRO A 258 -3.47 -2.29 -31.53
CA PRO A 258 -2.49 -3.20 -30.96
C PRO A 258 -1.29 -3.39 -31.89
N LEU A 259 -0.09 -3.41 -31.29
CA LEU A 259 1.16 -3.69 -31.98
C LEU A 259 1.59 -5.12 -31.71
N PHE A 260 2.01 -5.83 -32.77
CA PHE A 260 2.42 -7.22 -32.70
C PHE A 260 3.85 -7.38 -33.21
N GLY A 261 4.63 -8.24 -32.55
CA GLY A 261 6.00 -8.52 -32.95
C GLY A 261 6.96 -8.66 -31.75
N PRO A 262 8.25 -8.77 -32.02
CA PRO A 262 9.26 -8.82 -30.94
C PRO A 262 9.17 -7.62 -30.03
N CYS A 263 9.33 -7.84 -28.73
CA CYS A 263 9.28 -6.79 -27.72
C CYS A 263 7.93 -6.01 -27.65
N SER A 264 6.83 -6.53 -28.21
CA SER A 264 5.52 -5.86 -28.11
C SER A 264 4.80 -6.12 -26.80
N GLU A 265 5.22 -7.10 -26.00
CA GLU A 265 4.56 -7.49 -24.76
C GLU A 265 5.55 -7.58 -23.59
N TRP A 266 5.06 -7.44 -22.37
CA TRP A 266 5.82 -7.67 -21.13
C TRP A 266 4.90 -8.08 -19.99
N GLU A 267 5.49 -8.77 -19.02
CA GLU A 267 4.81 -9.23 -17.81
C GLU A 267 4.86 -8.17 -16.72
N ILE A 268 3.77 -8.09 -15.96
CA ILE A 268 3.67 -7.34 -14.71
C ILE A 268 3.45 -8.32 -13.59
N SER A 269 4.27 -8.19 -12.55
CA SER A 269 4.24 -9.03 -11.36
C SER A 269 3.97 -8.20 -10.11
N LEU A 270 3.36 -8.82 -9.11
CA LEU A 270 3.45 -8.39 -7.72
C LEU A 270 4.81 -8.82 -7.19
N VAL A 271 5.57 -7.88 -6.66
CA VAL A 271 6.98 -8.10 -6.25
C VAL A 271 7.16 -7.62 -4.81
N TRP A 272 7.94 -8.39 -4.02
CA TRP A 272 8.29 -8.05 -2.64
C TRP A 272 9.65 -8.58 -2.24
N ASN A 273 10.20 -8.02 -1.15
CA ASN A 273 11.47 -8.48 -0.60
C ASN A 273 11.23 -9.42 0.59
N PRO A 274 11.55 -10.72 0.49
CA PRO A 274 11.32 -11.67 1.58
C PRO A 274 12.28 -11.48 2.78
N ALA A 275 13.37 -10.73 2.61
CA ALA A 275 14.33 -10.48 3.70
C ALA A 275 13.75 -9.61 4.83
N PHE A 276 12.74 -8.81 4.56
CA PHE A 276 12.06 -8.01 5.57
C PHE A 276 10.79 -8.73 6.05
N ALA A 277 10.67 -8.98 7.34
CA ALA A 277 9.44 -9.50 7.92
C ALA A 277 8.37 -8.40 7.95
N ASP A 278 7.23 -8.62 7.29
CA ASP A 278 6.12 -7.67 7.26
C ASP A 278 4.77 -8.40 7.18
N PRO A 279 4.07 -8.56 8.31
CA PRO A 279 2.81 -9.30 8.36
C PRO A 279 1.69 -8.66 7.51
N ILE A 280 1.70 -7.33 7.31
CA ILE A 280 0.70 -6.65 6.48
C ILE A 280 0.92 -6.98 5.02
N ARG A 281 2.19 -6.88 4.56
CA ARG A 281 2.59 -7.30 3.22
C ARG A 281 2.21 -8.75 2.96
N ASP A 282 2.54 -9.65 3.89
CA ASP A 282 2.28 -11.08 3.72
C ASP A 282 0.79 -11.38 3.60
N ARG A 283 -0.07 -10.68 4.36
CA ARG A 283 -1.53 -10.74 4.18
C ARG A 283 -2.00 -10.26 2.81
N PHE A 284 -1.42 -9.17 2.31
CA PHE A 284 -1.75 -8.68 0.96
C PHE A 284 -1.31 -9.69 -0.11
N VAL A 285 -0.12 -10.25 0.01
CA VAL A 285 0.38 -11.30 -0.89
C VAL A 285 -0.54 -12.52 -0.86
N GLN A 286 -0.95 -13.01 0.31
CA GLN A 286 -1.89 -14.12 0.44
C GLN A 286 -3.22 -13.83 -0.23
N LEU A 287 -3.77 -12.62 -0.05
CA LEU A 287 -5.02 -12.21 -0.73
C LEU A 287 -4.90 -12.27 -2.25
N VAL A 288 -3.73 -11.94 -2.82
CA VAL A 288 -3.50 -12.00 -4.28
C VAL A 288 -3.27 -13.43 -4.76
N LEU A 289 -2.62 -14.26 -3.96
CA LEU A 289 -2.35 -15.68 -4.28
C LEU A 289 -3.59 -16.57 -4.09
N ASP A 290 -4.59 -16.13 -3.31
CA ASP A 290 -5.81 -16.90 -3.06
C ASP A 290 -6.64 -17.01 -4.35
N PRO A 291 -6.89 -18.24 -4.86
CA PRO A 291 -7.59 -18.47 -6.12
C PRO A 291 -9.09 -18.16 -6.10
N HIS A 292 -9.66 -17.64 -5.01
CA HIS A 292 -11.05 -17.20 -5.00
C HIS A 292 -11.17 -15.96 -5.90
N PRO A 293 -11.84 -16.06 -7.07
CA PRO A 293 -11.86 -14.99 -8.05
C PRO A 293 -12.52 -13.75 -7.45
N ALA A 294 -11.74 -12.64 -7.46
CA ALA A 294 -12.40 -11.35 -7.48
C ALA A 294 -13.32 -11.30 -8.72
N PRO A 295 -14.50 -10.68 -8.66
CA PRO A 295 -15.25 -10.40 -9.87
C PRO A 295 -14.32 -9.61 -10.80
N HIS A 296 -13.99 -10.18 -11.95
CA HIS A 296 -13.35 -9.45 -13.03
C HIS A 296 -14.15 -8.15 -13.22
N PRO A 297 -13.50 -6.97 -13.33
CA PRO A 297 -14.17 -5.84 -13.94
C PRO A 297 -14.64 -6.35 -15.29
N ALA A 298 -15.95 -6.25 -15.53
CA ALA A 298 -16.60 -6.73 -16.72
C ALA A 298 -15.75 -6.37 -17.95
N THR A 299 -15.40 -7.37 -18.71
CA THR A 299 -14.97 -7.22 -20.10
C THR A 299 -16.06 -6.38 -20.76
N ILE A 300 -15.82 -5.10 -20.94
CA ILE A 300 -16.69 -4.28 -21.78
C ILE A 300 -16.26 -4.65 -23.20
N ASP A 301 -16.92 -5.69 -23.70
CA ASP A 301 -17.06 -5.88 -25.13
C ASP A 301 -17.86 -4.67 -25.66
N ARG A 302 -17.16 -3.73 -26.24
CA ARG A 302 -17.65 -2.80 -27.27
C ARG A 302 -16.48 -2.24 -28.06
#